data_c9328b08d360ac508ca1a8f41c984bae
#
_entry.id   c9328b08d360ac508ca1a8f41c984bae
#
_cell.length_a   1.000
_cell.length_b   1.000
_cell.length_c   1.000
_cell.angle_alpha   90.00
_cell.angle_beta   90.00
_cell.angle_gamma   90.00
#
_symmetry.space_group_name_H-M   'P 1'
#
loop_
_entity.id
_entity.type
_entity.pdbx_description
1 polymer ?
#
loop_
_entity_poly.entity_id
_entity_poly.type
_entity_poly.pdbx_seq_one_letter_code
_entity_poly.pdbx_strand_id
1 'polypeptide(L)'
;PFIEGDGTGPDIWRASVRVLDAAVAKAYGGKRKIAWMEVLAGQKSYDNLGTWLPDETVAAFQEYLVGIKGPLTTPIGGGIRSLNVALRQLLDLYVCLRPVRWYKGVPSPVKRPEKVDMVIFRENTEDIYTGIEFEAGSEDAKKVLELLKAGWPSMFKKIRFPESAAVGFKPVSKEGSERLVRAAIRYAIENKRKSVTIVHKGNIMKFTEGAFRNWGYELAEREFAGETYTWDQWERTKKESGGAAADAEQKAALAAGKVLIKDAIADITLQQVLTRPEEFDVIATLNLNGDYLSDALAAQVGGIGIAPGGNVNYVTGHAVFEATH
;
A
#
# COMPACT_ATOMS: atom_id res chain seq x y z
N PRO A 1 9.35 17.60 -10.87
CA PRO A 1 8.18 18.30 -10.36
C PRO A 1 8.02 18.09 -8.86
N PHE A 2 7.46 19.08 -8.19
CA PHE A 2 7.01 18.95 -6.80
C PHE A 2 5.70 19.69 -6.59
N ILE A 3 4.89 19.16 -5.68
CA ILE A 3 3.70 19.82 -5.13
C ILE A 3 4.03 20.20 -3.70
N GLU A 4 4.01 21.48 -3.39
CA GLU A 4 4.27 21.98 -2.03
C GLU A 4 3.25 21.43 -1.02
N GLY A 5 1.99 21.35 -1.46
CA GLY A 5 0.89 20.85 -0.66
C GLY A 5 0.20 21.91 0.20
N ASP A 6 -0.79 21.45 0.97
CA ASP A 6 -1.64 22.28 1.82
C ASP A 6 -1.16 22.24 3.29
N GLY A 7 -1.72 23.12 4.12
CA GLY A 7 -1.47 23.13 5.57
C GLY A 7 0.01 23.28 5.92
N THR A 8 0.62 22.23 6.47
CA THR A 8 2.04 22.19 6.83
C THR A 8 2.97 21.95 5.63
N GLY A 9 2.44 21.73 4.42
CA GLY A 9 3.19 21.45 3.21
C GLY A 9 4.32 22.44 2.92
N PRO A 10 4.08 23.76 2.91
CA PRO A 10 5.11 24.77 2.68
C PRO A 10 6.28 24.70 3.65
N ASP A 11 6.02 24.44 4.94
CA ASP A 11 7.06 24.31 5.95
C ASP A 11 7.90 23.05 5.76
N ILE A 12 7.23 21.92 5.47
CA ILE A 12 7.88 20.64 5.16
C ILE A 12 8.75 20.78 3.90
N TRP A 13 8.20 21.38 2.85
CA TRP A 13 8.93 21.57 1.60
C TRP A 13 10.17 22.44 1.78
N ARG A 14 10.05 23.56 2.46
CA ARG A 14 11.17 24.47 2.76
C ARG A 14 12.33 23.79 3.49
N ALA A 15 12.00 22.86 4.41
CA ALA A 15 13.01 22.05 5.08
C ALA A 15 13.60 20.97 4.16
N SER A 16 12.74 20.27 3.42
CA SER A 16 13.10 19.14 2.57
C SER A 16 14.02 19.53 1.42
N VAL A 17 13.72 20.62 0.71
CA VAL A 17 14.53 21.07 -0.43
C VAL A 17 15.97 21.39 -0.02
N ARG A 18 16.17 21.98 1.16
CA ARG A 18 17.51 22.27 1.69
C ARG A 18 18.32 20.99 1.95
N VAL A 19 17.67 19.96 2.48
CA VAL A 19 18.34 18.67 2.74
C VAL A 19 18.68 17.97 1.42
N LEU A 20 17.74 17.95 0.48
CA LEU A 20 17.92 17.30 -0.81
C LEU A 20 19.04 17.99 -1.63
N ASP A 21 19.04 19.32 -1.70
CA ASP A 21 20.06 20.08 -2.40
C ASP A 21 21.45 19.88 -1.78
N ALA A 22 21.55 19.90 -0.46
CA ALA A 22 22.81 19.64 0.25
C ALA A 22 23.30 18.19 0.02
N ALA A 23 22.42 17.21 0.02
CA ALA A 23 22.76 15.82 -0.24
C ALA A 23 23.29 15.63 -1.67
N VAL A 24 22.63 16.22 -2.67
CA VAL A 24 23.06 16.18 -4.07
C VAL A 24 24.41 16.90 -4.27
N ALA A 25 24.56 18.08 -3.69
CA ALA A 25 25.82 18.83 -3.74
C ALA A 25 26.99 18.01 -3.14
N LYS A 26 26.75 17.36 -1.99
CA LYS A 26 27.75 16.50 -1.34
C LYS A 26 28.06 15.25 -2.18
N ALA A 27 27.06 14.58 -2.69
CA ALA A 27 27.22 13.33 -3.45
C ALA A 27 27.96 13.53 -4.77
N TYR A 28 27.77 14.68 -5.42
CA TYR A 28 28.34 14.98 -6.74
C TYR A 28 29.42 16.08 -6.74
N GLY A 29 29.90 16.48 -5.56
CA GLY A 29 30.91 17.51 -5.42
C GLY A 29 30.53 18.86 -6.07
N GLY A 30 29.26 19.21 -6.01
CA GLY A 30 28.70 20.45 -6.59
C GLY A 30 28.50 20.40 -8.11
N LYS A 31 28.84 19.30 -8.79
CA LYS A 31 28.75 19.18 -10.28
C LYS A 31 27.31 18.94 -10.79
N ARG A 32 26.38 18.54 -9.91
CA ARG A 32 24.99 18.31 -10.25
C ARG A 32 24.08 19.02 -9.26
N LYS A 33 22.90 19.38 -9.70
CA LYS A 33 21.82 19.94 -8.88
C LYS A 33 20.48 19.49 -9.43
N ILE A 34 19.45 19.52 -8.59
CA ILE A 34 18.07 19.28 -9.01
C ILE A 34 17.48 20.62 -9.49
N ALA A 35 16.86 20.62 -10.66
CA ALA A 35 16.04 21.74 -11.12
C ALA A 35 14.61 21.51 -10.64
N TRP A 36 14.22 22.20 -9.60
CA TRP A 36 12.89 22.07 -9.01
C TRP A 36 11.85 22.81 -9.84
N MET A 37 10.71 22.16 -10.11
CA MET A 37 9.58 22.73 -10.83
C MET A 37 8.33 22.55 -9.97
N GLU A 38 7.78 23.65 -9.46
CA GLU A 38 6.52 23.61 -8.75
C GLU A 38 5.36 23.35 -9.72
N VAL A 39 4.51 22.38 -9.38
CA VAL A 39 3.24 22.11 -10.01
C VAL A 39 2.14 22.15 -8.97
N LEU A 40 0.95 22.61 -9.35
CA LEU A 40 -0.13 22.91 -8.40
C LEU A 40 -1.08 21.74 -8.23
N ALA A 41 -1.48 21.49 -6.99
CA ALA A 41 -2.60 20.64 -6.60
C ALA A 41 -3.13 21.07 -5.23
N GLY A 42 -4.33 20.65 -4.88
CA GLY A 42 -4.95 20.96 -3.59
C GLY A 42 -5.54 22.37 -3.49
N GLN A 43 -5.60 22.91 -2.30
CA GLN A 43 -6.19 24.21 -2.04
C GLN A 43 -5.47 25.35 -2.79
N LYS A 44 -4.13 25.33 -2.79
CA LYS A 44 -3.32 26.32 -3.54
C LYS A 44 -3.67 26.35 -5.03
N SER A 45 -3.94 25.17 -5.62
CA SER A 45 -4.37 25.08 -7.02
C SER A 45 -5.76 25.66 -7.23
N TYR A 46 -6.69 25.32 -6.35
CA TYR A 46 -8.06 25.81 -6.45
C TYR A 46 -8.14 27.33 -6.31
N ASP A 47 -7.41 27.90 -5.35
CA ASP A 47 -7.37 29.35 -5.10
C ASP A 47 -6.79 30.12 -6.30
N ASN A 48 -5.82 29.55 -6.98
CA ASN A 48 -5.13 30.22 -8.10
C ASN A 48 -5.77 29.97 -9.47
N LEU A 49 -6.31 28.76 -9.69
CA LEU A 49 -6.72 28.27 -11.02
C LEU A 49 -8.18 27.82 -11.09
N GLY A 50 -8.89 27.74 -9.95
CA GLY A 50 -10.26 27.22 -9.86
C GLY A 50 -10.38 25.71 -10.07
N THR A 51 -9.27 24.98 -10.12
CA THR A 51 -9.23 23.51 -10.21
C THR A 51 -8.34 22.90 -9.16
N TRP A 52 -8.77 21.76 -8.61
CA TRP A 52 -8.03 21.06 -7.54
C TRP A 52 -6.81 20.29 -8.05
N LEU A 53 -6.86 19.79 -9.27
CA LEU A 53 -5.77 19.04 -9.92
C LEU A 53 -5.73 19.39 -11.40
N PRO A 54 -4.87 20.32 -11.82
CA PRO A 54 -4.68 20.68 -13.22
C PRO A 54 -4.11 19.52 -14.05
N ASP A 55 -4.50 19.44 -15.33
CA ASP A 55 -3.96 18.44 -16.26
C ASP A 55 -2.45 18.61 -16.47
N GLU A 56 -1.95 19.84 -16.41
CA GLU A 56 -0.52 20.16 -16.53
C GLU A 56 0.30 19.53 -15.37
N THR A 57 -0.30 19.42 -14.19
CA THR A 57 0.35 18.75 -13.04
C THR A 57 0.52 17.27 -13.33
N VAL A 58 -0.51 16.62 -13.84
CA VAL A 58 -0.45 15.19 -14.21
C VAL A 58 0.57 14.99 -15.35
N ALA A 59 0.51 15.84 -16.38
CA ALA A 59 1.44 15.79 -17.51
C ALA A 59 2.90 15.95 -17.07
N ALA A 60 3.19 16.84 -16.12
CA ALA A 60 4.53 17.01 -15.58
C ALA A 60 5.05 15.74 -14.87
N PHE A 61 4.22 15.08 -14.06
CA PHE A 61 4.64 13.80 -13.47
C PHE A 61 4.81 12.69 -14.51
N GLN A 62 4.00 12.68 -15.57
CA GLN A 62 4.18 11.74 -16.68
C GLN A 62 5.48 11.96 -17.44
N GLU A 63 5.85 13.21 -17.70
CA GLU A 63 7.07 13.56 -18.44
C GLU A 63 8.33 13.30 -17.62
N TYR A 64 8.36 13.73 -16.35
CA TYR A 64 9.58 13.70 -15.54
C TYR A 64 9.72 12.45 -14.66
N LEU A 65 8.77 11.55 -14.69
CA LEU A 65 8.72 10.25 -14.02
C LEU A 65 8.75 10.28 -12.49
N VAL A 66 9.60 11.10 -11.89
CA VAL A 66 9.81 11.15 -10.44
C VAL A 66 9.47 12.53 -9.90
N GLY A 67 8.68 12.54 -8.83
CA GLY A 67 8.38 13.80 -8.15
C GLY A 67 8.09 13.61 -6.66
N ILE A 68 7.92 14.74 -5.99
CA ILE A 68 7.63 14.81 -4.55
C ILE A 68 6.33 15.60 -4.37
N LYS A 69 5.47 15.14 -3.47
CA LYS A 69 4.28 15.92 -3.08
C LYS A 69 4.16 16.07 -1.57
N GLY A 70 3.72 17.24 -1.17
CA GLY A 70 3.28 17.50 0.19
C GLY A 70 1.85 16.99 0.47
N PRO A 71 1.32 17.22 1.68
CA PRO A 71 -0.04 16.86 2.04
C PRO A 71 -1.06 17.61 1.18
N LEU A 72 -2.15 16.92 0.80
CA LEU A 72 -3.23 17.51 0.03
C LEU A 72 -4.55 17.37 0.79
N THR A 73 -5.21 18.49 0.98
CA THR A 73 -6.54 18.53 1.60
C THR A 73 -7.57 17.99 0.62
N THR A 74 -8.37 17.04 1.07
CA THR A 74 -9.56 16.59 0.35
C THR A 74 -10.77 17.27 0.96
N PRO A 75 -11.55 18.08 0.22
CA PRO A 75 -12.75 18.70 0.73
C PRO A 75 -13.74 17.66 1.27
N ILE A 76 -14.30 17.92 2.45
CA ILE A 76 -15.36 17.09 3.04
C ILE A 76 -16.68 17.49 2.39
N GLY A 77 -17.29 16.56 1.64
CA GLY A 77 -18.55 16.79 0.92
C GLY A 77 -18.37 17.19 -0.54
N GLY A 78 -19.47 17.22 -1.29
CA GLY A 78 -19.44 17.65 -2.70
C GLY A 78 -18.96 16.65 -3.74
N GLY A 79 -18.75 15.37 -3.37
CA GLY A 79 -18.39 14.31 -4.34
C GLY A 79 -16.97 14.37 -4.90
N ILE A 80 -16.12 15.24 -4.36
CA ILE A 80 -14.72 15.34 -4.77
C ILE A 80 -13.94 14.17 -4.19
N ARG A 81 -13.38 13.33 -5.05
CA ARG A 81 -12.50 12.22 -4.66
C ARG A 81 -11.16 12.74 -4.15
N SER A 82 -10.52 11.96 -3.29
CA SER A 82 -9.18 12.26 -2.80
C SER A 82 -8.21 12.51 -3.97
N LEU A 83 -7.54 13.66 -3.95
CA LEU A 83 -6.53 14.02 -4.97
C LEU A 83 -5.36 13.04 -4.97
N ASN A 84 -5.03 12.47 -3.81
CA ASN A 84 -4.02 11.44 -3.69
C ASN A 84 -4.42 10.18 -4.48
N VAL A 85 -5.68 9.76 -4.34
CA VAL A 85 -6.21 8.61 -5.10
C VAL A 85 -6.23 8.91 -6.59
N ALA A 86 -6.63 10.13 -7.00
CA ALA A 86 -6.63 10.53 -8.40
C ALA A 86 -5.23 10.43 -9.04
N LEU A 87 -4.20 10.96 -8.39
CA LEU A 87 -2.81 10.87 -8.88
C LEU A 87 -2.34 9.40 -8.99
N ARG A 88 -2.65 8.57 -7.98
CA ARG A 88 -2.29 7.13 -7.99
C ARG A 88 -2.92 6.39 -9.16
N GLN A 89 -4.18 6.70 -9.48
CA GLN A 89 -4.90 6.08 -10.59
C GLN A 89 -4.45 6.61 -11.95
N LEU A 90 -4.31 7.94 -12.12
CA LEU A 90 -3.92 8.55 -13.39
C LEU A 90 -2.51 8.17 -13.85
N LEU A 91 -1.60 7.93 -12.91
CA LEU A 91 -0.23 7.53 -13.17
C LEU A 91 -0.02 6.00 -12.99
N ASP A 92 -1.08 5.26 -12.73
CA ASP A 92 -1.06 3.81 -12.40
C ASP A 92 0.04 3.44 -11.38
N LEU A 93 0.13 4.21 -10.29
CA LEU A 93 1.10 3.98 -9.22
C LEU A 93 0.61 2.84 -8.33
N TYR A 94 0.71 1.61 -8.81
CA TYR A 94 0.06 0.44 -8.23
C TYR A 94 0.69 -0.07 -6.93
N VAL A 95 1.87 0.40 -6.57
CA VAL A 95 2.51 0.10 -5.28
C VAL A 95 2.59 1.35 -4.44
N CYS A 96 2.01 1.33 -3.25
CA CYS A 96 2.35 2.26 -2.19
C CYS A 96 3.38 1.59 -1.28
N LEU A 97 4.63 2.03 -1.38
CA LEU A 97 5.78 1.53 -0.63
C LEU A 97 5.97 2.36 0.63
N ARG A 98 5.83 1.74 1.79
CA ARG A 98 5.93 2.40 3.10
C ARG A 98 6.93 1.68 4.00
N PRO A 99 8.23 2.06 4.01
CA PRO A 99 9.20 1.57 4.97
C PRO A 99 8.88 2.14 6.37
N VAL A 100 8.87 1.29 7.37
CA VAL A 100 8.66 1.69 8.76
C VAL A 100 9.77 1.14 9.62
N ARG A 101 10.57 2.05 10.16
CA ARG A 101 11.68 1.70 11.03
C ARG A 101 11.89 2.77 12.09
N TRP A 102 12.26 2.35 13.28
CA TRP A 102 12.60 3.28 14.35
C TRP A 102 14.02 3.84 14.19
N TYR A 103 14.19 5.11 14.55
CA TYR A 103 15.47 5.81 14.57
C TYR A 103 15.85 6.17 15.99
N LYS A 104 17.10 5.91 16.37
CA LYS A 104 17.62 6.17 17.72
C LYS A 104 17.39 7.63 18.13
N GLY A 105 16.78 7.82 19.28
CA GLY A 105 16.48 9.15 19.84
C GLY A 105 15.05 9.64 19.55
N VAL A 106 14.30 8.97 18.70
CA VAL A 106 12.90 9.30 18.46
C VAL A 106 12.03 8.70 19.57
N PRO A 107 11.17 9.49 20.23
CA PRO A 107 10.21 8.96 21.21
C PRO A 107 9.28 7.92 20.58
N SER A 108 8.95 6.90 21.33
CA SER A 108 8.05 5.83 20.88
C SER A 108 7.12 5.39 22.00
N PRO A 109 5.86 5.06 21.71
CA PRO A 109 4.91 4.54 22.70
C PRO A 109 5.15 3.07 23.05
N VAL A 110 5.97 2.33 22.28
CA VAL A 110 6.26 0.92 22.54
C VAL A 110 7.58 0.72 23.28
N LYS A 111 7.70 -0.42 23.98
CA LYS A 111 8.86 -0.72 24.83
C LYS A 111 10.15 -1.00 24.05
N ARG A 112 10.04 -1.58 22.88
CA ARG A 112 11.16 -2.09 22.07
C ARG A 112 11.03 -1.65 20.60
N PRO A 113 11.00 -0.31 20.32
CA PRO A 113 10.80 0.20 18.97
C PRO A 113 11.94 -0.18 18.01
N GLU A 114 13.12 -0.46 18.52
CA GLU A 114 14.28 -0.92 17.74
C GLU A 114 14.06 -2.26 17.02
N LYS A 115 13.03 -3.02 17.41
CA LYS A 115 12.63 -4.26 16.73
C LYS A 115 11.73 -4.02 15.50
N VAL A 116 11.27 -2.82 15.30
CA VAL A 116 10.42 -2.46 14.14
C VAL A 116 11.32 -2.06 12.99
N ASP A 117 11.38 -2.91 11.97
CA ASP A 117 12.01 -2.66 10.67
C ASP A 117 11.24 -3.45 9.61
N MET A 118 10.18 -2.87 9.11
CA MET A 118 9.26 -3.48 8.15
C MET A 118 9.08 -2.62 6.92
N VAL A 119 8.75 -3.25 5.81
CA VAL A 119 8.40 -2.53 4.57
C VAL A 119 7.04 -3.00 4.09
N ILE A 120 6.09 -2.09 3.99
CA ILE A 120 4.74 -2.37 3.53
C ILE A 120 4.64 -2.09 2.04
N PHE A 121 4.19 -3.08 1.29
CA PHE A 121 3.73 -3.01 -0.08
C PHE A 121 2.19 -3.01 -0.05
N ARG A 122 1.60 -1.83 -0.13
CA ARG A 122 0.16 -1.62 -0.16
C ARG A 122 -0.29 -1.55 -1.61
N GLU A 123 -1.29 -2.35 -1.99
CA GLU A 123 -1.99 -2.17 -3.26
C GLU A 123 -2.61 -0.75 -3.28
N ASN A 124 -2.64 -0.11 -4.45
CA ASN A 124 -2.85 1.33 -4.47
C ASN A 124 -3.88 1.80 -5.51
N THR A 125 -4.47 0.89 -6.28
CA THR A 125 -5.34 1.21 -7.43
C THR A 125 -6.72 0.58 -7.37
N GLU A 126 -6.90 -0.45 -6.56
CA GLU A 126 -8.13 -1.23 -6.41
C GLU A 126 -8.71 -1.13 -5.00
N ASP A 127 -9.46 -2.17 -4.57
CA ASP A 127 -10.13 -2.23 -3.29
C ASP A 127 -11.28 -1.22 -3.19
N ILE A 128 -11.75 -0.90 -2.02
CA ILE A 128 -12.79 0.12 -1.79
C ILE A 128 -12.36 1.52 -2.22
N TYR A 129 -11.06 1.75 -2.42
CA TYR A 129 -10.51 3.01 -2.91
C TYR A 129 -10.85 3.31 -4.37
N THR A 130 -11.43 2.36 -5.12
CA THR A 130 -12.04 2.65 -6.43
C THR A 130 -13.20 3.63 -6.32
N GLY A 131 -13.80 3.78 -5.12
CA GLY A 131 -14.88 4.72 -4.86
C GLY A 131 -16.17 4.36 -5.61
N ILE A 132 -16.41 3.07 -5.87
CA ILE A 132 -17.67 2.59 -6.45
C ILE A 132 -18.65 2.39 -5.30
N GLU A 133 -19.37 3.45 -4.94
CA GLU A 133 -20.33 3.43 -3.85
C GLU A 133 -21.57 4.27 -4.17
N PHE A 134 -22.67 3.94 -3.53
CA PHE A 134 -23.97 4.53 -3.74
C PHE A 134 -24.59 4.93 -2.42
N GLU A 135 -24.98 6.20 -2.33
CA GLU A 135 -25.56 6.79 -1.13
C GLU A 135 -26.92 6.15 -0.79
N ALA A 136 -27.14 5.91 0.50
CA ALA A 136 -28.39 5.36 0.99
C ALA A 136 -29.60 6.18 0.56
N GLY A 137 -30.62 5.51 0.02
CA GLY A 137 -31.85 6.14 -0.46
C GLY A 137 -31.76 6.83 -1.82
N SER A 138 -30.56 6.91 -2.44
CA SER A 138 -30.40 7.43 -3.81
C SER A 138 -31.05 6.51 -4.84
N GLU A 139 -31.39 7.07 -6.00
CA GLU A 139 -31.95 6.29 -7.11
C GLU A 139 -30.97 5.21 -7.61
N ASP A 140 -29.69 5.50 -7.58
CA ASP A 140 -28.67 4.54 -8.01
C ASP A 140 -28.48 3.40 -7.00
N ALA A 141 -28.53 3.68 -5.69
CA ALA A 141 -28.55 2.64 -4.67
C ALA A 141 -29.77 1.71 -4.82
N LYS A 142 -30.96 2.28 -5.10
CA LYS A 142 -32.19 1.50 -5.36
C LYS A 142 -32.01 0.60 -6.57
N LYS A 143 -31.49 1.10 -7.68
CA LYS A 143 -31.23 0.32 -8.92
C LYS A 143 -30.29 -0.86 -8.63
N VAL A 144 -29.18 -0.63 -7.90
CA VAL A 144 -28.21 -1.67 -7.54
C VAL A 144 -28.88 -2.72 -6.67
N LEU A 145 -29.67 -2.33 -5.67
CA LEU A 145 -30.38 -3.24 -4.78
C LEU A 145 -31.45 -4.05 -5.51
N GLU A 146 -32.20 -3.43 -6.44
CA GLU A 146 -33.17 -4.12 -7.30
C GLU A 146 -32.49 -5.14 -8.20
N LEU A 147 -31.38 -4.77 -8.83
CA LEU A 147 -30.58 -5.69 -9.66
C LEU A 147 -30.10 -6.87 -8.85
N LEU A 148 -29.56 -6.64 -7.64
CA LEU A 148 -29.12 -7.68 -6.73
C LEU A 148 -30.29 -8.59 -6.29
N LYS A 149 -31.46 -8.00 -6.01
CA LYS A 149 -32.69 -8.73 -5.65
C LYS A 149 -33.16 -9.63 -6.79
N ALA A 150 -33.15 -9.12 -8.02
CA ALA A 150 -33.57 -9.86 -9.21
C ALA A 150 -32.56 -10.96 -9.59
N GLY A 151 -31.27 -10.65 -9.62
CA GLY A 151 -30.23 -11.58 -10.08
C GLY A 151 -29.76 -12.57 -9.02
N TRP A 152 -29.69 -12.14 -7.76
CA TRP A 152 -29.16 -12.94 -6.64
C TRP A 152 -30.03 -12.84 -5.38
N PRO A 153 -31.27 -13.35 -5.38
CA PRO A 153 -32.22 -13.20 -4.26
C PRO A 153 -31.68 -13.72 -2.91
N SER A 154 -30.89 -14.78 -2.92
CA SER A 154 -30.27 -15.35 -1.72
C SER A 154 -29.20 -14.45 -1.10
N MET A 155 -28.47 -13.67 -1.92
CA MET A 155 -27.52 -12.68 -1.45
C MET A 155 -28.23 -11.42 -0.97
N PHE A 156 -29.23 -10.94 -1.70
CA PHE A 156 -30.03 -9.79 -1.30
C PHE A 156 -30.65 -9.96 0.09
N LYS A 157 -31.17 -11.16 0.41
CA LYS A 157 -31.73 -11.49 1.75
C LYS A 157 -30.76 -11.30 2.90
N LYS A 158 -29.45 -11.20 2.65
CA LYS A 158 -28.43 -10.94 3.68
C LYS A 158 -28.36 -9.46 4.06
N ILE A 159 -28.90 -8.56 3.25
CA ILE A 159 -29.00 -7.14 3.55
C ILE A 159 -30.18 -6.96 4.51
N ARG A 160 -29.85 -6.60 5.74
CA ARG A 160 -30.86 -6.55 6.82
C ARG A 160 -31.86 -5.41 6.67
N PHE A 161 -31.40 -4.25 6.18
CA PHE A 161 -32.18 -3.03 6.03
C PHE A 161 -31.99 -2.42 4.63
N PRO A 162 -32.51 -3.05 3.58
CA PRO A 162 -32.24 -2.64 2.21
C PRO A 162 -32.76 -1.24 1.88
N GLU A 163 -33.86 -0.78 2.48
CA GLU A 163 -34.45 0.54 2.22
C GLU A 163 -33.55 1.72 2.64
N SER A 164 -32.64 1.47 3.59
CA SER A 164 -31.72 2.48 4.12
C SER A 164 -30.25 2.08 3.98
N ALA A 165 -29.95 1.08 3.17
CA ALA A 165 -28.58 0.64 2.97
C ALA A 165 -27.86 1.49 1.93
N ALA A 166 -26.67 2.00 2.26
CA ALA A 166 -25.67 2.37 1.28
C ALA A 166 -24.96 1.12 0.75
N VAL A 167 -24.48 1.15 -0.48
CA VAL A 167 -23.82 0.01 -1.13
C VAL A 167 -22.49 0.43 -1.72
N GLY A 168 -21.44 -0.35 -1.47
CA GLY A 168 -20.12 -0.16 -2.05
C GLY A 168 -19.55 -1.46 -2.60
N PHE A 169 -18.68 -1.35 -3.60
CA PHE A 169 -18.00 -2.48 -4.22
C PHE A 169 -16.51 -2.50 -3.86
N LYS A 170 -16.00 -3.71 -3.67
CA LYS A 170 -14.59 -3.99 -3.42
C LYS A 170 -14.04 -4.83 -4.57
N PRO A 171 -13.62 -4.23 -5.69
CA PRO A 171 -12.97 -4.96 -6.76
C PRO A 171 -11.55 -5.34 -6.35
N VAL A 172 -11.17 -6.58 -6.63
CA VAL A 172 -9.80 -7.11 -6.46
C VAL A 172 -9.53 -8.02 -7.65
N SER A 173 -8.57 -7.67 -8.49
CA SER A 173 -8.19 -8.44 -9.66
C SER A 173 -6.97 -9.32 -9.41
N LYS A 174 -6.83 -10.37 -10.24
CA LYS A 174 -5.64 -11.22 -10.23
C LYS A 174 -4.41 -10.43 -10.67
N GLU A 175 -4.52 -9.64 -11.71
CA GLU A 175 -3.46 -8.83 -12.27
C GLU A 175 -2.95 -7.78 -11.26
N GLY A 176 -3.88 -7.05 -10.64
CA GLY A 176 -3.55 -6.06 -9.59
C GLY A 176 -2.88 -6.69 -8.38
N SER A 177 -3.38 -7.85 -7.95
CA SER A 177 -2.81 -8.62 -6.85
C SER A 177 -1.41 -9.15 -7.17
N GLU A 178 -1.25 -9.79 -8.31
CA GLU A 178 0.03 -10.39 -8.73
C GLU A 178 1.11 -9.32 -8.93
N ARG A 179 0.82 -8.18 -9.57
CA ARG A 179 1.82 -7.11 -9.78
C ARG A 179 2.33 -6.53 -8.47
N LEU A 180 1.47 -6.40 -7.45
CA LEU A 180 1.85 -5.96 -6.13
C LEU A 180 2.75 -6.97 -5.42
N VAL A 181 2.30 -8.23 -5.34
CA VAL A 181 3.05 -9.30 -4.66
C VAL A 181 4.38 -9.55 -5.34
N ARG A 182 4.43 -9.50 -6.67
CA ARG A 182 5.68 -9.59 -7.46
C ARG A 182 6.68 -8.50 -7.06
N ALA A 183 6.22 -7.26 -6.92
CA ALA A 183 7.06 -6.16 -6.48
C ALA A 183 7.60 -6.40 -5.05
N ALA A 184 6.76 -6.87 -4.14
CA ALA A 184 7.15 -7.19 -2.77
C ALA A 184 8.19 -8.32 -2.69
N ILE A 185 8.01 -9.39 -3.46
CA ILE A 185 8.95 -10.52 -3.52
C ILE A 185 10.30 -10.08 -4.12
N ARG A 186 10.29 -9.35 -5.23
CA ARG A 186 11.52 -8.81 -5.84
C ARG A 186 12.27 -7.93 -4.86
N TYR A 187 11.58 -7.01 -4.20
CA TYR A 187 12.17 -6.18 -3.16
C TYR A 187 12.81 -7.01 -2.04
N ALA A 188 12.12 -8.05 -1.58
CA ALA A 188 12.64 -8.92 -0.52
C ALA A 188 13.93 -9.63 -0.96
N ILE A 189 13.99 -10.16 -2.19
CA ILE A 189 15.17 -10.81 -2.76
C ILE A 189 16.32 -9.82 -2.90
N GLU A 190 16.10 -8.69 -3.57
CA GLU A 190 17.12 -7.67 -3.85
C GLU A 190 17.71 -7.05 -2.58
N ASN A 191 16.87 -6.86 -1.55
CA ASN A 191 17.27 -6.26 -0.28
C ASN A 191 17.61 -7.30 0.81
N LYS A 192 17.70 -8.59 0.43
CA LYS A 192 18.05 -9.70 1.36
C LYS A 192 17.13 -9.76 2.58
N ARG A 193 15.85 -9.46 2.40
CA ARG A 193 14.82 -9.59 3.42
C ARG A 193 14.45 -11.07 3.59
N LYS A 194 14.06 -11.46 4.80
CA LYS A 194 13.86 -12.87 5.17
C LYS A 194 12.50 -13.42 4.77
N SER A 195 11.49 -12.56 4.74
CA SER A 195 10.10 -12.99 4.48
C SER A 195 9.25 -11.93 3.79
N VAL A 196 8.24 -12.41 3.07
CA VAL A 196 7.08 -11.63 2.63
C VAL A 196 5.85 -12.21 3.31
N THR A 197 5.13 -11.39 4.08
CA THR A 197 3.86 -11.76 4.70
C THR A 197 2.71 -11.19 3.90
N ILE A 198 1.87 -12.05 3.33
CA ILE A 198 0.63 -11.66 2.64
C ILE A 198 -0.43 -11.44 3.70
N VAL A 199 -0.84 -10.19 3.92
CA VAL A 199 -1.84 -9.83 4.93
C VAL A 199 -3.21 -9.67 4.27
N HIS A 200 -4.23 -10.37 4.81
CA HIS A 200 -5.55 -10.46 4.21
C HIS A 200 -6.65 -10.74 5.25
N LYS A 201 -7.91 -10.58 4.85
CA LYS A 201 -9.11 -10.99 5.60
C LYS A 201 -9.89 -12.09 4.87
N GLY A 202 -9.17 -13.05 4.29
CA GLY A 202 -9.72 -14.10 3.42
C GLY A 202 -10.65 -15.09 4.10
N ASN A 203 -10.63 -15.22 5.43
CA ASN A 203 -11.60 -16.01 6.17
C ASN A 203 -13.03 -15.44 6.09
N ILE A 204 -13.18 -14.14 5.85
CA ILE A 204 -14.47 -13.45 5.68
C ILE A 204 -14.73 -13.15 4.21
N MET A 205 -13.79 -12.49 3.52
CA MET A 205 -13.89 -12.08 2.12
C MET A 205 -13.15 -13.06 1.21
N LYS A 206 -13.75 -14.23 0.99
CA LYS A 206 -13.09 -15.39 0.37
C LYS A 206 -12.67 -15.16 -1.08
N PHE A 207 -13.46 -14.40 -1.85
CA PHE A 207 -13.26 -14.20 -3.29
C PHE A 207 -12.54 -12.89 -3.66
N THR A 208 -12.23 -12.07 -2.67
CA THR A 208 -11.41 -10.87 -2.82
C THR A 208 -10.12 -11.01 -2.02
N GLU A 209 -10.16 -10.86 -0.71
CA GLU A 209 -9.00 -11.00 0.18
C GLU A 209 -8.39 -12.41 0.15
N GLY A 210 -9.23 -13.45 0.15
CA GLY A 210 -8.77 -14.84 0.05
C GLY A 210 -8.17 -15.16 -1.31
N ALA A 211 -8.74 -14.59 -2.38
CA ALA A 211 -8.18 -14.70 -3.72
C ALA A 211 -6.82 -14.00 -3.82
N PHE A 212 -6.66 -12.81 -3.26
CA PHE A 212 -5.37 -12.10 -3.15
C PHE A 212 -4.29 -12.99 -2.52
N ARG A 213 -4.61 -13.62 -1.38
CA ARG A 213 -3.71 -14.58 -0.73
C ARG A 213 -3.31 -15.71 -1.69
N ASN A 214 -4.28 -16.35 -2.31
CA ASN A 214 -4.03 -17.51 -3.16
C ASN A 214 -3.21 -17.14 -4.40
N TRP A 215 -3.56 -16.05 -5.09
CA TRP A 215 -2.79 -15.55 -6.23
C TRP A 215 -1.35 -15.16 -5.85
N GLY A 216 -1.14 -14.67 -4.64
CA GLY A 216 0.18 -14.37 -4.13
C GLY A 216 1.05 -15.63 -3.97
N TYR A 217 0.50 -16.72 -3.44
CA TYR A 217 1.19 -18.01 -3.36
C TYR A 217 1.42 -18.63 -4.73
N GLU A 218 0.40 -18.67 -5.60
CA GLU A 218 0.53 -19.15 -6.98
C GLU A 218 1.63 -18.42 -7.76
N LEU A 219 1.70 -17.11 -7.61
CA LEU A 219 2.74 -16.27 -8.20
C LEU A 219 4.12 -16.65 -7.69
N ALA A 220 4.29 -16.76 -6.37
CA ALA A 220 5.57 -17.11 -5.76
C ALA A 220 6.09 -18.46 -6.27
N GLU A 221 5.23 -19.46 -6.33
CA GLU A 221 5.59 -20.78 -6.83
C GLU A 221 5.82 -20.82 -8.35
N ARG A 222 5.11 -20.00 -9.12
CA ARG A 222 5.25 -19.94 -10.58
C ARG A 222 6.48 -19.17 -11.03
N GLU A 223 6.76 -18.01 -10.43
CA GLU A 223 7.78 -17.08 -10.90
C GLU A 223 9.07 -17.09 -10.06
N PHE A 224 9.00 -17.50 -8.79
CA PHE A 224 10.11 -17.36 -7.84
C PHE A 224 10.46 -18.68 -7.11
N ALA A 225 10.12 -19.84 -7.67
CA ALA A 225 10.34 -21.14 -7.03
C ALA A 225 11.81 -21.41 -6.61
N GLY A 226 12.77 -20.83 -7.35
CA GLY A 226 14.19 -20.92 -7.01
C GLY A 226 14.61 -20.11 -5.79
N GLU A 227 13.93 -19.01 -5.51
CA GLU A 227 14.33 -17.97 -4.56
C GLU A 227 13.40 -17.88 -3.34
N THR A 228 12.27 -18.56 -3.38
CA THR A 228 11.27 -18.53 -2.31
C THR A 228 10.93 -19.92 -1.79
N TYR A 229 10.38 -19.95 -0.58
CA TYR A 229 9.71 -21.12 0.01
C TYR A 229 8.36 -20.66 0.57
N THR A 230 7.27 -21.36 0.25
CA THR A 230 5.92 -20.97 0.63
C THR A 230 5.36 -21.82 1.76
N TRP A 231 4.46 -21.23 2.58
CA TRP A 231 3.70 -22.02 3.54
C TRP A 231 2.77 -23.05 2.88
N ASP A 232 2.31 -22.81 1.65
CA ASP A 232 1.55 -23.81 0.91
C ASP A 232 2.41 -25.04 0.57
N GLN A 233 3.73 -24.87 0.29
CA GLN A 233 4.66 -26.00 0.16
C GLN A 233 4.79 -26.76 1.49
N TRP A 234 4.96 -26.03 2.60
CA TRP A 234 5.05 -26.61 3.92
C TRP A 234 3.81 -27.45 4.27
N GLU A 235 2.61 -26.92 4.00
CA GLU A 235 1.34 -27.65 4.25
C GLU A 235 1.22 -28.90 3.34
N ARG A 236 1.68 -28.86 2.09
CA ARG A 236 1.72 -30.04 1.21
C ARG A 236 2.63 -31.11 1.77
N THR A 237 3.87 -30.75 2.10
CA THR A 237 4.86 -31.70 2.66
C THR A 237 4.38 -32.27 4.01
N LYS A 238 3.78 -31.43 4.84
CA LYS A 238 3.17 -31.88 6.13
C LYS A 238 2.08 -32.90 5.92
N LYS A 239 1.21 -32.70 4.92
CA LYS A 239 0.13 -33.62 4.60
C LYS A 239 0.65 -34.95 4.06
N GLU A 240 1.71 -34.93 3.27
CA GLU A 240 2.29 -36.11 2.61
C GLU A 240 3.24 -36.88 3.52
N SER A 241 4.08 -36.21 4.27
CA SER A 241 5.24 -36.77 4.98
C SER A 241 5.31 -36.41 6.46
N GLY A 242 4.33 -35.65 6.97
CA GLY A 242 4.27 -35.25 8.38
C GLY A 242 5.01 -33.93 8.71
N GLY A 243 4.69 -33.37 9.89
CA GLY A 243 5.20 -32.05 10.30
C GLY A 243 6.70 -31.98 10.41
N ALA A 244 7.38 -33.00 10.95
CA ALA A 244 8.82 -33.01 11.07
C ALA A 244 9.57 -32.95 9.71
N ALA A 245 9.00 -33.57 8.68
CA ALA A 245 9.54 -33.48 7.31
C ALA A 245 9.36 -32.07 6.74
N ALA A 246 8.18 -31.48 6.92
CA ALA A 246 7.88 -30.12 6.48
C ALA A 246 8.77 -29.07 7.17
N ASP A 247 9.01 -29.22 8.49
CA ASP A 247 9.89 -28.34 9.24
C ASP A 247 11.34 -28.46 8.78
N ALA A 248 11.80 -29.69 8.49
CA ALA A 248 13.15 -29.92 7.96
C ALA A 248 13.32 -29.30 6.56
N GLU A 249 12.33 -29.45 5.70
CA GLU A 249 12.31 -28.86 4.35
C GLU A 249 12.36 -27.34 4.41
N GLN A 250 11.50 -26.72 5.22
CA GLN A 250 11.49 -25.26 5.40
C GLN A 250 12.85 -24.77 5.93
N LYS A 251 13.37 -25.42 6.96
CA LYS A 251 14.67 -25.09 7.53
C LYS A 251 15.80 -25.15 6.50
N ALA A 252 15.81 -26.17 5.66
CA ALA A 252 16.79 -26.32 4.58
C ALA A 252 16.64 -25.21 3.53
N ALA A 253 15.42 -24.88 3.12
CA ALA A 253 15.14 -23.81 2.17
C ALA A 253 15.61 -22.44 2.70
N LEU A 254 15.32 -22.12 3.97
CA LEU A 254 15.76 -20.87 4.59
C LEU A 254 17.27 -20.81 4.79
N ALA A 255 17.91 -21.93 5.13
CA ALA A 255 19.37 -22.03 5.20
C ALA A 255 20.05 -21.83 3.84
N ALA A 256 19.38 -22.19 2.74
CA ALA A 256 19.83 -21.92 1.38
C ALA A 256 19.58 -20.46 0.92
N GLY A 257 19.04 -19.60 1.81
CA GLY A 257 18.81 -18.18 1.54
C GLY A 257 17.49 -17.86 0.84
N LYS A 258 16.55 -18.82 0.75
CA LYS A 258 15.22 -18.56 0.19
C LYS A 258 14.40 -17.62 1.07
N VAL A 259 13.62 -16.75 0.43
CA VAL A 259 12.67 -15.86 1.10
C VAL A 259 11.42 -16.66 1.49
N LEU A 260 11.01 -16.57 2.75
CA LEU A 260 9.78 -17.20 3.22
C LEU A 260 8.56 -16.41 2.78
N ILE A 261 7.65 -17.04 2.04
CA ILE A 261 6.34 -16.49 1.73
C ILE A 261 5.32 -17.10 2.69
N LYS A 262 4.70 -16.25 3.48
CA LYS A 262 3.71 -16.65 4.49
C LYS A 262 2.51 -15.71 4.46
N ASP A 263 1.44 -16.05 5.17
CA ASP A 263 0.29 -15.18 5.28
C ASP A 263 -0.14 -14.94 6.74
N ALA A 264 -0.94 -13.90 6.94
CA ALA A 264 -1.57 -13.61 8.21
C ALA A 264 -2.90 -12.89 8.01
N ILE A 265 -3.86 -13.19 8.88
CA ILE A 265 -5.15 -12.48 8.90
C ILE A 265 -4.93 -11.07 9.44
N ALA A 266 -5.58 -10.06 8.84
CA ALA A 266 -5.33 -8.63 9.09
C ALA A 266 -5.46 -8.22 10.57
N ASP A 267 -6.50 -8.68 11.27
CA ASP A 267 -6.70 -8.33 12.68
C ASP A 267 -5.63 -8.91 13.60
N ILE A 268 -5.22 -10.16 13.38
CA ILE A 268 -4.12 -10.73 14.18
C ILE A 268 -2.78 -10.11 13.80
N THR A 269 -2.61 -9.65 12.55
CA THR A 269 -1.41 -8.94 12.13
C THR A 269 -1.22 -7.65 12.92
N LEU A 270 -2.28 -6.86 13.10
CA LEU A 270 -2.24 -5.63 13.92
C LEU A 270 -1.77 -5.90 15.35
N GLN A 271 -2.14 -7.04 15.94
CA GLN A 271 -1.65 -7.46 17.24
C GLN A 271 -0.19 -7.94 17.19
N GLN A 272 0.16 -8.74 16.18
CA GLN A 272 1.47 -9.38 16.08
C GLN A 272 2.59 -8.40 15.74
N VAL A 273 2.36 -7.42 14.90
CA VAL A 273 3.36 -6.37 14.59
C VAL A 273 3.69 -5.52 15.82
N LEU A 274 2.80 -5.47 16.82
CA LEU A 274 3.04 -4.83 18.11
C LEU A 274 3.79 -5.73 19.08
N THR A 275 3.43 -7.01 19.15
CA THR A 275 3.93 -7.96 20.17
C THR A 275 5.17 -8.73 19.74
N ARG A 276 5.33 -8.95 18.44
CA ARG A 276 6.39 -9.74 17.79
C ARG A 276 6.86 -9.11 16.48
N PRO A 277 7.25 -7.81 16.47
CA PRO A 277 7.60 -7.09 15.25
C PRO A 277 8.72 -7.76 14.43
N GLU A 278 9.67 -8.42 15.10
CA GLU A 278 10.79 -9.10 14.47
C GLU A 278 10.42 -10.31 13.59
N GLU A 279 9.18 -10.79 13.67
CA GLU A 279 8.69 -11.86 12.81
C GLU A 279 8.22 -11.35 11.42
N PHE A 280 8.11 -10.03 11.25
CA PHE A 280 7.65 -9.39 10.01
C PHE A 280 8.79 -8.62 9.35
N ASP A 281 8.92 -8.77 8.05
CA ASP A 281 9.97 -8.10 7.28
C ASP A 281 9.36 -7.30 6.12
N VAL A 282 8.94 -7.95 5.04
CA VAL A 282 8.14 -7.31 3.98
C VAL A 282 6.68 -7.75 4.13
N ILE A 283 5.75 -6.82 4.02
CA ILE A 283 4.30 -7.05 4.10
C ILE A 283 3.68 -6.67 2.77
N ALA A 284 2.95 -7.60 2.13
CA ALA A 284 2.15 -7.35 0.95
C ALA A 284 0.66 -7.42 1.32
N THR A 285 -0.11 -6.39 1.00
CA THR A 285 -1.52 -6.32 1.40
C THR A 285 -2.36 -5.45 0.47
N LEU A 286 -3.67 -5.66 0.49
CA LEU A 286 -4.63 -4.83 -0.22
C LEU A 286 -4.71 -3.41 0.37
N ASN A 287 -5.35 -2.53 -0.36
CA ASN A 287 -5.31 -1.08 -0.16
C ASN A 287 -5.75 -0.66 1.26
N LEU A 288 -6.93 -1.04 1.70
CA LEU A 288 -7.46 -0.65 3.01
C LEU A 288 -6.64 -1.22 4.18
N ASN A 289 -6.30 -2.51 4.13
CA ASN A 289 -5.48 -3.14 5.17
C ASN A 289 -4.11 -2.46 5.27
N GLY A 290 -3.52 -2.11 4.11
CA GLY A 290 -2.24 -1.42 4.03
C GLY A 290 -2.29 -0.01 4.61
N ASP A 291 -3.39 0.68 4.44
CA ASP A 291 -3.62 2.00 5.03
C ASP A 291 -3.61 1.93 6.56
N TYR A 292 -4.47 1.10 7.13
CA TYR A 292 -4.55 0.92 8.58
C TYR A 292 -3.23 0.44 9.19
N LEU A 293 -2.59 -0.53 8.55
CA LEU A 293 -1.37 -1.16 9.08
C LEU A 293 -0.19 -0.20 9.07
N SER A 294 -0.03 0.59 8.00
CA SER A 294 1.07 1.54 7.90
C SER A 294 1.00 2.65 8.95
N ASP A 295 -0.19 3.14 9.26
CA ASP A 295 -0.37 4.15 10.29
C ASP A 295 -0.14 3.58 11.70
N ALA A 296 -0.66 2.38 11.95
CA ALA A 296 -0.41 1.69 13.21
C ALA A 296 1.10 1.43 13.45
N LEU A 297 1.84 1.07 12.41
CA LEU A 297 3.29 0.89 12.47
C LEU A 297 4.03 2.23 12.60
N ALA A 298 3.62 3.26 11.88
CA ALA A 298 4.20 4.60 12.00
C ALA A 298 4.09 5.12 13.45
N ALA A 299 2.94 4.90 14.10
CA ALA A 299 2.76 5.24 15.51
C ALA A 299 3.77 4.53 16.42
N GLN A 300 4.09 3.28 16.14
CA GLN A 300 5.06 2.51 16.94
C GLN A 300 6.49 3.06 16.84
N VAL A 301 6.86 3.71 15.77
CA VAL A 301 8.20 4.25 15.57
C VAL A 301 8.33 5.74 15.88
N GLY A 302 7.24 6.37 16.30
CA GLY A 302 7.25 7.76 16.77
C GLY A 302 6.27 8.70 16.07
N GLY A 303 5.55 8.23 15.05
CA GLY A 303 4.48 8.96 14.37
C GLY A 303 4.61 9.02 12.85
N ILE A 304 3.53 9.43 12.21
CA ILE A 304 3.40 9.46 10.74
C ILE A 304 4.36 10.47 10.07
N GLY A 305 4.79 11.51 10.80
CA GLY A 305 5.69 12.54 10.27
C GLY A 305 7.11 12.06 9.98
N ILE A 306 7.51 10.87 10.47
CA ILE A 306 8.80 10.26 10.19
C ILE A 306 8.70 8.99 9.34
N ALA A 307 7.49 8.63 8.89
CA ALA A 307 7.22 7.47 8.05
C ALA A 307 7.17 7.90 6.58
N PRO A 308 8.18 7.54 5.77
CA PRO A 308 8.19 7.90 4.35
C PRO A 308 7.21 7.03 3.55
N GLY A 309 6.76 7.56 2.41
CA GLY A 309 5.95 6.84 1.44
C GLY A 309 6.39 7.11 0.02
N GLY A 310 6.30 6.10 -0.83
CA GLY A 310 6.50 6.22 -2.27
C GLY A 310 5.40 5.49 -3.03
N ASN A 311 4.75 6.18 -3.94
CA ASN A 311 3.77 5.56 -4.84
C ASN A 311 4.49 5.28 -6.16
N VAL A 312 4.58 4.01 -6.56
CA VAL A 312 5.50 3.56 -7.61
C VAL A 312 4.80 2.69 -8.64
N ASN A 313 5.16 2.91 -9.90
CA ASN A 313 4.91 1.99 -11.00
C ASN A 313 6.25 1.38 -11.42
N TYR A 314 6.50 0.13 -11.08
CA TYR A 314 7.77 -0.56 -11.41
C TYR A 314 7.92 -0.94 -12.88
N VAL A 315 6.88 -0.77 -13.71
CA VAL A 315 6.93 -1.04 -15.14
C VAL A 315 7.33 0.20 -15.91
N THR A 316 6.71 1.34 -15.59
CA THR A 316 6.94 2.61 -16.30
C THR A 316 8.04 3.47 -15.65
N GLY A 317 8.36 3.21 -14.39
CA GLY A 317 9.32 3.99 -13.61
C GLY A 317 8.76 5.25 -12.95
N HIS A 318 7.45 5.50 -13.07
CA HIS A 318 6.82 6.62 -12.36
C HIS A 318 6.86 6.41 -10.85
N ALA A 319 7.26 7.46 -10.13
CA ALA A 319 7.31 7.45 -8.67
C ALA A 319 6.95 8.82 -8.10
N VAL A 320 6.01 8.84 -7.17
CA VAL A 320 5.63 10.06 -6.43
C VAL A 320 5.88 9.80 -4.95
N PHE A 321 6.84 10.53 -4.39
CA PHE A 321 7.23 10.40 -2.98
C PHE A 321 6.46 11.38 -2.12
N GLU A 322 6.10 10.93 -0.93
CA GLU A 322 5.31 11.68 0.05
C GLU A 322 5.62 11.22 1.47
N ALA A 323 5.18 11.94 2.48
CA ALA A 323 4.99 11.37 3.82
C ALA A 323 3.78 10.43 3.79
N THR A 324 3.67 9.53 4.77
CA THR A 324 2.55 8.59 4.86
C THR A 324 1.20 9.30 4.92
N HIS A 325 1.12 10.39 5.66
CA HIS A 325 -0.04 11.32 5.71
C HIS A 325 0.40 12.76 5.97
#